data_5fcf9250551693599c84898d15382170
#
_entry.id   5fcf9250551693599c84898d15382170
#
_cell.length_a   1.000
_cell.length_b   1.000
_cell.length_c   1.000
_cell.angle_alpha   90.00
_cell.angle_beta   90.00
_cell.angle_gamma   90.00
#
_symmetry.space_group_name_H-M   'P 1'
#
loop_
_entity.id
_entity.type
_entity.pdbx_description
1 polymer ?
#
loop_
_entity_poly.entity_id
_entity_poly.type
_entity_poly.pdbx_seq_one_letter_code
_entity_poly.pdbx_strand_id
1 'polypeptide(L)'
;ADCEADLVCCELYKRSIVQACMSNDMDFLPSGCGMLVRNYNLSDNVTLYDLNVLLNQLELNYDQFVDFCILCGCDYTGKISRLGTATAYKLIKLDNNIETILEKYCGEGKKYKFPTNFEFQKARTILKNQNQNQNVNLDIRNNTNHKKTFTEISSQVSYIKSLTKYTDKQLENRLQNICSV
;
A
#
# COMPACT_ATOMS: atom_id res chain seq x y z
N ALA A 1 13.08 18.19 1.54
CA ALA A 1 13.01 17.10 0.56
C ALA A 1 12.21 17.62 -0.63
N ASP A 2 12.64 17.29 -1.84
CA ASP A 2 11.94 17.70 -3.08
C ASP A 2 10.71 16.82 -3.37
N CYS A 3 10.40 15.88 -2.47
CA CYS A 3 9.24 14.98 -2.53
C CYS A 3 8.80 14.55 -1.13
N GLU A 4 7.67 13.86 -1.03
CA GLU A 4 7.14 13.30 0.22
C GLU A 4 8.10 12.29 0.84
N ALA A 5 8.28 12.36 2.16
CA ALA A 5 9.22 11.50 2.89
C ALA A 5 8.89 10.00 2.72
N ASP A 6 7.62 9.65 2.64
CA ASP A 6 7.13 8.29 2.51
C ASP A 6 7.56 7.65 1.18
N LEU A 7 7.51 8.43 0.09
CA LEU A 7 8.00 7.99 -1.22
C LEU A 7 9.52 7.77 -1.22
N VAL A 8 10.27 8.61 -0.49
CA VAL A 8 11.72 8.41 -0.30
C VAL A 8 12.00 7.11 0.45
N CYS A 9 11.27 6.84 1.54
CA CYS A 9 11.40 5.61 2.29
C CYS A 9 11.10 4.37 1.43
N CYS A 10 10.04 4.42 0.63
CA CYS A 10 9.70 3.35 -0.31
C CYS A 10 10.80 3.14 -1.36
N GLU A 11 11.42 4.21 -1.85
CA GLU A 11 12.53 4.13 -2.80
C GLU A 11 13.78 3.51 -2.17
N LEU A 12 14.10 3.86 -0.92
CA LEU A 12 15.19 3.22 -0.17
C LEU A 12 14.95 1.71 -0.01
N TYR A 13 13.71 1.31 0.24
CA TYR A 13 13.34 -0.10 0.28
C TYR A 13 13.52 -0.78 -1.08
N LYS A 14 13.00 -0.20 -2.17
CA LYS A 14 13.14 -0.74 -3.54
C LYS A 14 14.59 -0.92 -3.96
N ARG A 15 15.47 -0.01 -3.53
CA ARG A 15 16.93 -0.10 -3.75
C ARG A 15 17.65 -1.05 -2.79
N SER A 16 16.92 -1.75 -1.92
CA SER A 16 17.48 -2.66 -0.92
C SER A 16 18.46 -2.00 0.07
N ILE A 17 18.35 -0.67 0.25
CA ILE A 17 19.15 0.08 1.23
C ILE A 17 18.62 -0.17 2.64
N VAL A 18 17.30 -0.30 2.76
CA VAL A 18 16.63 -0.70 4.00
C VAL A 18 15.81 -1.97 3.77
N GLN A 19 15.57 -2.75 4.81
CA GLN A 19 14.87 -4.03 4.75
C GLN A 19 13.40 -3.93 5.09
N ALA A 20 12.97 -2.83 5.70
CA ALA A 20 11.58 -2.53 6.02
C ALA A 20 11.40 -1.03 6.21
N CYS A 21 10.18 -0.54 6.02
CA CYS A 21 9.77 0.78 6.47
C CYS A 21 8.94 0.66 7.75
N MET A 22 9.00 1.68 8.62
CA MET A 22 8.24 1.73 9.86
C MET A 22 7.33 2.96 9.81
N SER A 23 6.04 2.73 9.68
CA SER A 23 5.02 3.80 9.61
C SER A 23 3.65 3.25 10.01
N ASN A 24 2.76 4.13 10.47
CA ASN A 24 1.35 3.81 10.62
C ASN A 24 0.52 4.12 9.37
N ASP A 25 1.15 4.69 8.35
CA ASP A 25 0.52 4.94 7.07
C ASP A 25 0.52 3.66 6.20
N MET A 26 -0.65 3.33 5.65
CA MET A 26 -0.81 2.17 4.78
C MET A 26 -0.44 2.45 3.33
N ASP A 27 -0.33 3.71 2.91
CA ASP A 27 0.03 4.10 1.55
C ASP A 27 1.47 3.70 1.16
N PHE A 28 2.27 3.28 2.13
CA PHE A 28 3.55 2.61 1.90
C PHE A 28 3.42 1.33 1.05
N LEU A 29 2.35 0.54 1.24
CA LEU A 29 2.15 -0.71 0.50
C LEU A 29 1.86 -0.47 -0.99
N PRO A 30 0.86 0.36 -1.37
CA PRO A 30 0.65 0.69 -2.78
C PRO A 30 1.81 1.52 -3.37
N SER A 31 2.64 2.16 -2.55
CA SER A 31 3.88 2.82 -2.98
C SER A 31 5.06 1.85 -3.19
N GLY A 32 4.85 0.56 -2.98
CA GLY A 32 5.82 -0.51 -3.29
C GLY A 32 6.79 -0.82 -2.15
N CYS A 33 6.50 -0.41 -0.92
CA CYS A 33 7.20 -0.93 0.25
C CYS A 33 6.79 -2.38 0.49
N GLY A 34 7.68 -3.33 0.26
CA GLY A 34 7.38 -4.75 0.41
C GLY A 34 7.30 -5.22 1.86
N MET A 35 7.85 -4.47 2.81
CA MET A 35 7.86 -4.81 4.23
C MET A 35 7.54 -3.59 5.08
N LEU A 36 6.32 -3.54 5.65
CA LEU A 36 5.85 -2.42 6.48
C LEU A 36 5.63 -2.88 7.92
N VAL A 37 6.23 -2.16 8.87
CA VAL A 37 6.09 -2.36 10.32
C VAL A 37 5.16 -1.29 10.89
N ARG A 38 4.08 -1.70 11.55
CA ARG A 38 3.09 -0.80 12.18
C ARG A 38 2.93 -1.04 13.68
N ASN A 39 2.26 -0.12 14.34
CA ASN A 39 1.86 -0.20 15.77
C ASN A 39 3.04 -0.29 16.75
N TYR A 40 4.21 0.18 16.35
CA TYR A 40 5.43 0.13 17.16
C TYR A 40 5.36 1.02 18.42
N ASN A 41 4.38 1.93 18.52
CA ASN A 41 4.24 2.86 19.65
C ASN A 41 3.13 2.47 20.65
N LEU A 42 2.32 1.44 20.37
CA LEU A 42 1.05 1.22 21.07
C LEU A 42 1.01 -0.05 21.92
N SER A 43 1.94 -0.98 21.73
CA SER A 43 1.95 -2.26 22.44
C SER A 43 3.29 -2.96 22.30
N ASP A 44 3.50 -4.00 23.11
CA ASP A 44 4.65 -4.91 22.98
C ASP A 44 4.65 -5.71 21.67
N ASN A 45 3.56 -5.61 20.89
CA ASN A 45 3.39 -6.32 19.63
C ASN A 45 3.36 -5.34 18.46
N VAL A 46 4.31 -5.45 17.57
CA VAL A 46 4.31 -4.78 16.26
C VAL A 46 3.57 -5.61 15.23
N THR A 47 2.94 -4.95 14.27
CA THR A 47 2.29 -5.63 13.14
C THR A 47 3.19 -5.50 11.92
N LEU A 48 3.53 -6.64 11.30
CA LEU A 48 4.31 -6.70 10.08
C LEU A 48 3.39 -7.01 8.89
N TYR A 49 3.48 -6.20 7.86
CA TYR A 49 2.83 -6.42 6.56
C TYR A 49 3.88 -6.76 5.52
N ASP A 50 3.76 -7.96 4.93
CA ASP A 50 4.53 -8.39 3.77
C ASP A 50 3.64 -8.24 2.53
N LEU A 51 4.02 -7.34 1.62
CA LEU A 51 3.23 -7.02 0.41
C LEU A 51 3.03 -8.27 -0.48
N ASN A 52 4.03 -9.12 -0.62
CA ASN A 52 3.89 -10.33 -1.44
C ASN A 52 2.88 -11.31 -0.84
N VAL A 53 2.89 -11.47 0.48
CA VAL A 53 1.90 -12.30 1.18
C VAL A 53 0.51 -11.70 1.02
N LEU A 54 0.38 -10.37 1.15
CA LEU A 54 -0.87 -9.66 0.97
C LEU A 54 -1.42 -9.83 -0.46
N LEU A 55 -0.60 -9.62 -1.48
CA LEU A 55 -0.99 -9.78 -2.89
C LEU A 55 -1.47 -11.21 -3.18
N ASN A 56 -0.76 -12.21 -2.67
CA ASN A 56 -1.15 -13.61 -2.81
C ASN A 56 -2.48 -13.91 -2.12
N GLN A 57 -2.71 -13.38 -0.91
CA GLN A 57 -3.96 -13.58 -0.17
C GLN A 57 -5.15 -12.88 -0.84
N LEU A 58 -4.92 -11.72 -1.44
CA LEU A 58 -5.92 -10.99 -2.21
C LEU A 58 -6.10 -11.57 -3.62
N GLU A 59 -5.20 -12.45 -4.07
CA GLU A 59 -5.13 -12.93 -5.45
C GLU A 59 -5.14 -11.77 -6.46
N LEU A 60 -4.39 -10.72 -6.18
CA LEU A 60 -4.20 -9.55 -7.02
C LEU A 60 -2.74 -9.44 -7.42
N ASN A 61 -2.48 -8.99 -8.64
CA ASN A 61 -1.16 -8.49 -8.97
C ASN A 61 -0.96 -7.07 -8.41
N TYR A 62 0.28 -6.57 -8.42
CA TYR A 62 0.60 -5.27 -7.83
C TYR A 62 -0.16 -4.11 -8.49
N ASP A 63 -0.36 -4.14 -9.82
CA ASP A 63 -1.09 -3.09 -10.53
C ASP A 63 -2.56 -3.05 -10.14
N GLN A 64 -3.19 -4.22 -10.04
CA GLN A 64 -4.56 -4.36 -9.54
C GLN A 64 -4.68 -3.90 -8.07
N PHE A 65 -3.67 -4.19 -7.24
CA PHE A 65 -3.65 -3.75 -5.85
C PHE A 65 -3.57 -2.22 -5.74
N VAL A 66 -2.71 -1.56 -6.52
CA VAL A 66 -2.64 -0.10 -6.57
C VAL A 66 -3.97 0.49 -7.01
N ASP A 67 -4.58 -0.04 -8.07
CA ASP A 67 -5.89 0.40 -8.55
C ASP A 67 -6.99 0.18 -7.51
N PHE A 68 -6.96 -0.95 -6.80
CA PHE A 68 -7.85 -1.22 -5.69
C PHE A 68 -7.71 -0.19 -4.57
N CYS A 69 -6.48 0.16 -4.15
CA CYS A 69 -6.23 1.18 -3.15
C CYS A 69 -6.77 2.55 -3.59
N ILE A 70 -6.55 2.95 -4.86
CA ILE A 70 -7.08 4.20 -5.42
C ILE A 70 -8.62 4.22 -5.36
N LEU A 71 -9.29 3.12 -5.71
CA LEU A 71 -10.75 3.02 -5.65
C LEU A 71 -11.30 3.07 -4.22
N CYS A 72 -10.56 2.54 -3.25
CA CYS A 72 -10.89 2.65 -1.82
C CYS A 72 -10.77 4.08 -1.30
N GLY A 73 -9.93 4.89 -1.93
CA GLY A 73 -9.62 6.27 -1.60
C GLY A 73 -8.17 6.40 -1.13
N CYS A 74 -7.49 7.41 -1.64
CA CYS A 74 -6.15 7.82 -1.23
C CYS A 74 -6.07 9.34 -1.27
N ASP A 75 -5.00 9.90 -0.73
CA ASP A 75 -4.83 11.36 -0.60
C ASP A 75 -4.63 12.08 -1.94
N TYR A 76 -4.34 11.34 -3.01
CA TYR A 76 -3.97 11.89 -4.32
C TYR A 76 -5.13 12.05 -5.29
N THR A 77 -6.35 11.60 -4.93
CA THR A 77 -7.53 11.71 -5.80
C THR A 77 -8.83 11.73 -5.01
N GLY A 78 -9.90 12.22 -5.64
CA GLY A 78 -11.23 12.16 -5.07
C GLY A 78 -11.75 10.73 -4.93
N LYS A 79 -12.72 10.51 -4.05
CA LYS A 79 -13.33 9.20 -3.81
C LYS A 79 -14.64 9.03 -4.57
N ILE A 80 -14.85 7.88 -5.19
CA ILE A 80 -16.11 7.55 -5.86
C ILE A 80 -17.20 7.31 -4.81
N SER A 81 -18.25 8.12 -4.84
CA SER A 81 -19.36 8.02 -3.89
C SER A 81 -20.05 6.66 -3.97
N ARG A 82 -20.37 6.08 -2.81
CA ARG A 82 -21.04 4.77 -2.67
C ARG A 82 -20.23 3.56 -3.16
N LEU A 83 -18.97 3.74 -3.51
CA LEU A 83 -18.06 2.64 -3.82
C LEU A 83 -17.28 2.27 -2.55
N GLY A 84 -17.77 1.28 -1.81
CA GLY A 84 -17.08 0.75 -0.62
C GLY A 84 -16.02 -0.29 -1.00
N THR A 85 -15.11 -0.57 -0.05
CA THR A 85 -13.95 -1.45 -0.21
C THR A 85 -14.29 -2.83 -0.76
N ALA A 86 -15.30 -3.51 -0.20
CA ALA A 86 -15.71 -4.84 -0.66
C ALA A 86 -16.20 -4.81 -2.13
N THR A 87 -16.85 -3.72 -2.54
CA THR A 87 -17.29 -3.57 -3.93
C THR A 87 -16.11 -3.25 -4.83
N ALA A 88 -15.20 -2.36 -4.42
CA ALA A 88 -13.99 -2.04 -5.17
C ALA A 88 -13.15 -3.30 -5.43
N TYR A 89 -12.96 -4.14 -4.40
CA TYR A 89 -12.26 -5.41 -4.54
C TYR A 89 -12.92 -6.34 -5.57
N LYS A 90 -14.25 -6.53 -5.48
CA LYS A 90 -15.00 -7.35 -6.45
C LYS A 90 -14.86 -6.84 -7.88
N LEU A 91 -14.93 -5.52 -8.06
CA LEU A 91 -14.79 -4.91 -9.38
C LEU A 91 -13.38 -5.08 -9.94
N ILE A 92 -12.34 -4.89 -9.15
CA ILE A 92 -10.95 -5.11 -9.59
C ILE A 92 -10.72 -6.59 -9.95
N LYS A 93 -11.26 -7.52 -9.18
CA LYS A 93 -11.17 -8.96 -9.52
C LYS A 93 -11.86 -9.29 -10.83
N LEU A 94 -12.97 -8.63 -11.16
CA LEU A 94 -13.78 -8.89 -12.36
C LEU A 94 -13.24 -8.17 -13.60
N ASP A 95 -12.86 -6.91 -13.45
CA ASP A 95 -12.59 -5.99 -14.57
C ASP A 95 -11.11 -5.59 -14.69
N ASN A 96 -10.25 -6.03 -13.77
CA ASN A 96 -8.80 -5.93 -13.73
C ASN A 96 -8.22 -4.53 -13.50
N ASN A 97 -8.85 -3.45 -13.95
CA ASN A 97 -8.31 -2.09 -13.84
C ASN A 97 -9.41 -1.04 -13.70
N ILE A 98 -9.02 0.16 -13.27
CA ILE A 98 -9.93 1.29 -13.05
C ILE A 98 -10.60 1.71 -14.35
N GLU A 99 -9.89 1.77 -15.46
CA GLU A 99 -10.41 2.23 -16.75
C GLU A 99 -11.66 1.43 -17.17
N THR A 100 -11.57 0.11 -17.13
CA THR A 100 -12.69 -0.78 -17.46
C THR A 100 -13.85 -0.61 -16.47
N ILE A 101 -13.56 -0.45 -15.20
CA ILE A 101 -14.58 -0.23 -14.16
C ILE A 101 -15.33 1.08 -14.43
N LEU A 102 -14.60 2.14 -14.75
CA LEU A 102 -15.18 3.44 -15.03
C LEU A 102 -16.07 3.40 -16.27
N GLU A 103 -15.58 2.77 -17.34
CA GLU A 103 -16.36 2.61 -18.57
C GLU A 103 -17.66 1.85 -18.33
N LYS A 104 -17.63 0.77 -17.56
CA LYS A 104 -18.80 -0.08 -17.33
C LYS A 104 -19.80 0.50 -16.33
N TYR A 105 -19.33 1.05 -15.20
CA TYR A 105 -20.18 1.30 -14.04
C TYR A 105 -20.29 2.77 -13.64
N CYS A 106 -19.52 3.67 -14.23
CA CYS A 106 -19.49 5.08 -13.85
C CYS A 106 -19.96 5.97 -15.01
N GLY A 107 -20.78 6.99 -14.72
CA GLY A 107 -21.26 7.95 -15.70
C GLY A 107 -22.73 8.31 -15.51
N GLU A 108 -23.27 9.09 -16.45
CA GLU A 108 -24.67 9.47 -16.46
C GLU A 108 -25.56 8.24 -16.68
N GLY A 109 -26.56 8.08 -15.82
CA GLY A 109 -27.44 6.90 -15.85
C GLY A 109 -26.82 5.59 -15.32
N LYS A 110 -25.55 5.58 -14.93
CA LYS A 110 -24.88 4.40 -14.37
C LYS A 110 -24.90 4.40 -12.83
N LYS A 111 -24.45 3.28 -12.25
CA LYS A 111 -24.53 3.02 -10.81
C LYS A 111 -23.70 4.00 -9.96
N TYR A 112 -22.56 4.45 -10.46
CA TYR A 112 -21.66 5.35 -9.76
C TYR A 112 -21.46 6.65 -10.54
N LYS A 113 -21.26 7.74 -9.78
CA LYS A 113 -20.93 9.05 -10.34
C LYS A 113 -19.46 9.36 -10.09
N PHE A 114 -18.80 9.89 -11.09
CA PHE A 114 -17.45 10.41 -10.94
C PHE A 114 -17.45 11.68 -10.09
N PRO A 115 -16.57 11.79 -9.12
CA PRO A 115 -16.21 13.10 -8.60
C PRO A 115 -15.40 13.88 -9.65
N THR A 116 -15.56 15.20 -9.69
CA THR A 116 -14.85 16.07 -10.63
C THR A 116 -13.32 16.03 -10.45
N ASN A 117 -12.85 15.61 -9.28
CA ASN A 117 -11.45 15.52 -8.90
C ASN A 117 -10.92 14.08 -8.86
N PHE A 118 -11.53 13.13 -9.59
CA PHE A 118 -11.06 11.76 -9.64
C PHE A 118 -9.92 11.60 -10.66
N GLU A 119 -8.71 11.97 -10.23
CA GLU A 119 -7.48 11.95 -11.03
C GLU A 119 -6.69 10.64 -10.80
N PHE A 120 -7.30 9.48 -11.04
CA PHE A 120 -6.70 8.18 -10.73
C PHE A 120 -5.38 7.92 -11.45
N GLN A 121 -5.17 8.45 -12.64
CA GLN A 121 -3.91 8.30 -13.39
C GLN A 121 -2.76 9.03 -12.69
N LYS A 122 -3.04 10.25 -12.18
CA LYS A 122 -2.08 11.00 -11.37
C LYS A 122 -1.77 10.27 -10.06
N ALA A 123 -2.81 9.78 -9.36
CA ALA A 123 -2.65 9.00 -8.15
C ALA A 123 -1.80 7.74 -8.40
N ARG A 124 -2.07 7.00 -9.48
CA ARG A 124 -1.29 5.82 -9.90
C ARG A 124 0.17 6.17 -10.16
N THR A 125 0.43 7.28 -10.85
CA THR A 125 1.79 7.75 -11.15
C THR A 125 2.55 8.08 -9.87
N ILE A 126 1.91 8.75 -8.91
CA ILE A 126 2.52 9.08 -7.61
C ILE A 126 2.81 7.81 -6.82
N LEU A 127 1.82 6.95 -6.59
CA LEU A 127 1.97 5.71 -5.82
C LEU A 127 3.02 4.77 -6.41
N LYS A 128 3.07 4.65 -7.74
CA LYS A 128 4.11 3.84 -8.40
C LYS A 128 5.47 4.52 -8.50
N ASN A 129 5.57 5.78 -8.07
CA ASN A 129 6.79 6.59 -8.14
C ASN A 129 7.39 6.67 -9.56
N GLN A 130 6.51 6.71 -10.59
CA GLN A 130 6.93 6.66 -11.99
C GLN A 130 7.57 7.97 -12.49
N ASN A 131 7.36 9.10 -11.81
CA ASN A 131 7.92 10.40 -12.21
C ASN A 131 9.27 10.73 -11.56
N GLN A 132 9.79 9.86 -10.71
CA GLN A 132 11.05 10.12 -10.02
C GLN A 132 12.25 9.52 -10.79
N ASN A 133 12.52 10.06 -11.98
CA ASN A 133 13.89 10.10 -12.52
C ASN A 133 14.79 11.06 -11.72
N GLN A 134 14.38 11.43 -10.52
CA GLN A 134 15.23 12.21 -9.65
C GLN A 134 16.26 11.25 -9.06
N ASN A 135 17.52 11.48 -9.45
CA ASN A 135 18.66 11.04 -8.67
C ASN A 135 18.46 11.58 -7.24
N VAL A 136 17.77 10.81 -6.41
CA VAL A 136 17.75 11.05 -4.97
C VAL A 136 19.21 10.83 -4.57
N ASN A 137 19.97 11.91 -4.54
CA ASN A 137 21.35 11.90 -4.08
C ASN A 137 21.28 11.71 -2.57
N LEU A 138 21.10 10.44 -2.20
CA LEU A 138 21.04 10.03 -0.80
C LEU A 138 22.50 10.02 -0.32
N ASP A 139 22.92 11.14 0.25
CA ASP A 139 24.15 11.19 1.03
C ASP A 139 23.88 10.40 2.34
N ILE A 140 23.85 9.07 2.18
CA ILE A 140 23.67 8.13 3.28
C ILE A 140 24.98 8.13 4.02
N ARG A 141 25.09 8.99 5.05
CA ARG A 141 26.20 8.94 5.98
C ARG A 141 26.15 7.55 6.63
N ASN A 142 27.15 6.73 6.30
CA ASN A 142 27.38 5.41 6.87
C ASN A 142 27.55 5.53 8.40
N ASN A 143 26.44 5.56 9.12
CA ASN A 143 26.46 5.50 10.57
C ASN A 143 26.58 4.03 10.98
N THR A 144 27.81 3.51 11.01
CA THR A 144 28.15 2.11 11.25
C THR A 144 27.86 1.62 12.68
N ASN A 145 27.30 2.47 13.55
CA ASN A 145 27.11 2.15 14.96
C ASN A 145 25.83 1.36 15.31
N HIS A 146 24.98 1.02 14.33
CA HIS A 146 23.71 0.32 14.57
C HIS A 146 23.67 -1.15 14.14
N LYS A 147 24.79 -1.80 13.92
CA LYS A 147 24.85 -3.21 13.47
C LYS A 147 24.31 -4.26 14.47
N LYS A 148 24.07 -3.90 15.72
CA LYS A 148 23.64 -4.88 16.74
C LYS A 148 22.13 -5.12 16.83
N THR A 149 21.30 -4.20 16.34
CA THR A 149 19.84 -4.28 16.50
C THR A 149 19.16 -5.15 15.42
N PHE A 150 19.84 -5.44 14.33
CA PHE A 150 19.25 -6.12 13.17
C PHE A 150 19.06 -7.62 13.34
N THR A 151 19.92 -8.28 14.12
CA THR A 151 19.85 -9.74 14.36
C THR A 151 18.66 -10.12 15.25
N GLU A 152 18.23 -9.22 16.14
CA GLU A 152 17.06 -9.44 17.01
C GLU A 152 15.74 -9.26 16.24
N ILE A 153 15.68 -8.31 15.30
CA ILE A 153 14.47 -8.10 14.48
C ILE A 153 14.26 -9.27 13.51
N SER A 154 15.31 -9.82 12.91
CA SER A 154 15.19 -10.95 11.99
C SER A 154 14.69 -12.24 12.67
N SER A 155 15.04 -12.48 13.94
CA SER A 155 14.51 -13.60 14.73
C SER A 155 13.03 -13.41 15.09
N GLN A 156 12.59 -12.19 15.36
CA GLN A 156 11.19 -11.86 15.61
C GLN A 156 10.35 -11.91 14.32
N VAL A 157 10.89 -11.50 13.17
CA VAL A 157 10.24 -11.63 11.86
C VAL A 157 9.96 -13.08 11.49
N SER A 158 10.89 -14.02 11.78
CA SER A 158 10.66 -15.45 11.54
C SER A 158 9.56 -16.02 12.44
N TYR A 159 9.44 -15.53 13.66
CA TYR A 159 8.39 -15.91 14.60
C TYR A 159 7.02 -15.40 14.14
N ILE A 160 6.92 -14.15 13.66
CA ILE A 160 5.67 -13.56 13.16
C ILE A 160 5.20 -14.28 11.89
N LYS A 161 6.09 -14.71 10.98
CA LYS A 161 5.74 -15.54 9.82
C LYS A 161 5.09 -16.87 10.19
N SER A 162 5.38 -17.43 11.36
CA SER A 162 4.78 -18.66 11.85
C SER A 162 3.35 -18.49 12.41
N LEU A 163 2.93 -17.26 12.69
CA LEU A 163 1.65 -16.93 13.33
C LEU A 163 0.54 -16.51 12.36
N THR A 164 0.83 -16.36 11.06
CA THR A 164 -0.17 -15.86 10.08
C THR A 164 -0.98 -16.99 9.46
N LYS A 165 -1.86 -17.62 10.26
CA LYS A 165 -3.03 -18.35 9.75
C LYS A 165 -4.27 -17.46 9.97
N TYR A 166 -4.65 -16.69 8.95
CA TYR A 166 -5.89 -15.93 9.00
C TYR A 166 -7.02 -16.65 8.29
N THR A 167 -8.23 -16.59 8.87
CA THR A 167 -9.47 -17.02 8.22
C THR A 167 -9.98 -15.91 7.30
N ASP A 168 -10.75 -16.26 6.25
CA ASP A 168 -11.31 -15.30 5.26
C ASP A 168 -12.07 -14.13 5.91
N LYS A 169 -12.77 -14.39 7.02
CA LYS A 169 -13.51 -13.38 7.78
C LYS A 169 -12.61 -12.36 8.49
N GLN A 170 -11.41 -12.76 8.87
CA GLN A 170 -10.41 -11.87 9.46
C GLN A 170 -9.73 -11.00 8.40
N LEU A 171 -9.63 -11.49 7.16
CA LEU A 171 -9.18 -10.73 5.99
C LEU A 171 -10.19 -9.62 5.64
N GLU A 172 -11.48 -9.91 5.59
CA GLU A 172 -12.54 -8.92 5.31
C GLU A 172 -12.56 -7.79 6.34
N ASN A 173 -12.49 -8.13 7.64
CA ASN A 173 -12.44 -7.12 8.71
C ASN A 173 -11.16 -6.27 8.67
N ARG A 174 -10.03 -6.82 8.22
CA ARG A 174 -8.78 -6.07 8.11
C ARG A 174 -8.69 -5.23 6.85
N LEU A 175 -9.27 -5.67 5.74
CA LEU A 175 -9.44 -4.83 4.54
C LEU A 175 -10.30 -3.59 4.85
N GLN A 176 -11.34 -3.72 5.69
CA GLN A 176 -12.11 -2.57 6.17
C GLN A 176 -11.25 -1.60 7.00
N ASN A 177 -10.31 -2.09 7.79
CA ASN A 177 -9.41 -1.26 8.58
C ASN A 177 -8.28 -0.62 7.76
N ILE A 178 -7.87 -1.24 6.64
CA ILE A 178 -6.86 -0.69 5.73
C ILE A 178 -7.44 0.50 4.94
N CYS A 179 -8.72 0.50 4.66
CA CYS A 179 -9.39 1.49 3.81
C CYS A 179 -10.29 2.47 4.58
N SER A 180 -10.21 2.50 5.90
CA SER A 180 -11.03 3.38 6.77
C SER A 180 -10.21 4.49 7.45
N VAL A 181 -9.06 4.84 6.88
CA VAL A 181 -8.27 6.03 7.26
C VAL A 181 -8.55 7.16 6.30
#